data_a55b88f3ae8af5eec62d31483fd7189e
#
_entry.id   a55b88f3ae8af5eec62d31483fd7189e
#
_cell.length_a   1.000
_cell.length_b   1.000
_cell.length_c   1.000
_cell.angle_alpha   90.00
_cell.angle_beta   90.00
_cell.angle_gamma   90.00
#
_symmetry.space_group_name_H-M   'P 1'
#
loop_
_entity.id
_entity.type
_entity.pdbx_description
1 polymer ?
#
loop_
_entity_poly.entity_id
_entity_poly.type
_entity_poly.pdbx_seq_one_letter_code
_entity_poly.pdbx_strand_id
1 'polypeptide(L)'
;GLGDVYKRQSLLIDKKLRPLVAQYYRFARYADDIADNPKLSMKDKLLQLGEMEDILYERIDYKGRKLAFIKTLRRDFIGENLSFSLLTDLLTAFRQDARNYKYETWGQLVEYCRWSAAPVGRFMLALHDENPSTYLPGTALCVALQIQNHLQDLKYDAKLLKRVYIPADMLKEYGVKVRDLSNDRETPQLSQLKKAILQKVRGLIKEAEILPSIVKSRRLRMELGVILSLTVIMVKKLEKGDVLAKEIK
;
A
#
# COMPACT_ATOMS: atom_id res chain seq x y z
N GLY A 1 2.49 0.72 11.30
CA GLY A 1 2.78 1.16 9.92
C GLY A 1 3.60 0.12 9.16
N LEU A 2 3.82 0.33 7.85
CA LEU A 2 4.64 -0.54 6.97
C LEU A 2 6.00 -0.95 7.59
N GLY A 3 6.60 -0.07 8.41
CA GLY A 3 7.88 -0.33 9.09
C GLY A 3 7.86 -1.42 10.15
N ASP A 4 6.75 -1.59 10.84
CA ASP A 4 6.65 -2.60 11.91
C ASP A 4 6.35 -3.99 11.33
N VAL A 5 5.60 -4.03 10.23
CA VAL A 5 5.35 -5.25 9.45
C VAL A 5 6.68 -5.77 8.87
N TYR A 6 7.49 -4.88 8.27
CA TYR A 6 8.79 -5.22 7.71
C TYR A 6 9.77 -5.81 8.75
N LYS A 7 9.89 -5.21 9.94
CA LYS A 7 10.77 -5.71 11.00
C LYS A 7 10.42 -7.11 11.48
N ARG A 8 9.13 -7.47 11.48
CA ARG A 8 8.66 -8.81 11.88
C ARG A 8 8.80 -9.83 10.76
N GLN A 9 8.60 -9.43 9.50
CA GLN A 9 8.71 -10.31 8.33
C GLN A 9 10.15 -10.61 7.93
N SER A 10 11.12 -9.75 8.29
CA SER A 10 12.54 -9.93 7.89
C SER A 10 13.17 -11.24 8.38
N LEU A 11 12.60 -11.91 9.39
CA LEU A 11 13.09 -13.19 9.90
C LEU A 11 12.77 -14.37 8.97
N LEU A 12 11.68 -14.30 8.19
CA LEU A 12 11.26 -15.36 7.27
C LEU A 12 11.88 -15.20 5.88
N ILE A 13 12.37 -14.00 5.53
CA ILE A 13 13.06 -13.74 4.26
C ILE A 13 14.46 -14.37 4.28
N ASP A 14 14.87 -15.02 3.18
CA ASP A 14 16.22 -15.54 3.02
C ASP A 14 17.24 -14.41 3.27
N LYS A 15 18.31 -14.75 4.03
CA LYS A 15 19.33 -13.76 4.43
C LYS A 15 19.96 -13.05 3.21
N LYS A 16 20.08 -13.75 2.07
CA LYS A 16 20.64 -13.19 0.82
C LYS A 16 19.73 -12.10 0.22
N LEU A 17 18.42 -12.21 0.39
CA LEU A 17 17.42 -11.29 -0.19
C LEU A 17 17.16 -10.06 0.70
N ARG A 18 17.50 -10.14 1.98
CA ARG A 18 17.24 -9.06 2.95
C ARG A 18 17.79 -7.69 2.56
N PRO A 19 19.03 -7.58 2.02
CA PRO A 19 19.58 -6.29 1.60
C PRO A 19 18.71 -5.61 0.53
N LEU A 20 18.29 -6.38 -0.49
CA LEU A 20 17.45 -5.84 -1.57
C LEU A 20 16.05 -5.44 -1.07
N VAL A 21 15.45 -6.25 -0.19
CA VAL A 21 14.17 -5.92 0.44
C VAL A 21 14.29 -4.64 1.28
N ALA A 22 15.40 -4.48 2.02
CA ALA A 22 15.65 -3.26 2.78
C ALA A 22 15.79 -2.01 1.89
N GLN A 23 16.45 -2.13 0.74
CA GLN A 23 16.58 -1.03 -0.21
C GLN A 23 15.25 -0.69 -0.90
N TYR A 24 14.47 -1.71 -1.28
CA TYR A 24 13.12 -1.52 -1.82
C TYR A 24 12.22 -0.78 -0.82
N TYR A 25 12.21 -1.23 0.43
CA TYR A 25 11.49 -0.55 1.50
C TYR A 25 11.98 0.89 1.72
N ARG A 26 13.31 1.12 1.69
CA ARG A 26 13.88 2.47 1.78
C ARG A 26 13.38 3.38 0.66
N PHE A 27 13.28 2.87 -0.56
CA PHE A 27 12.75 3.60 -1.71
C PHE A 27 11.29 3.99 -1.50
N ALA A 28 10.45 3.00 -1.15
CA ALA A 28 9.03 3.22 -0.88
C ALA A 28 8.82 4.24 0.26
N ARG A 29 9.54 4.06 1.39
CA ARG A 29 9.43 4.97 2.53
C ARG A 29 9.90 6.37 2.23
N TYR A 30 10.96 6.52 1.45
CA TYR A 30 11.46 7.83 1.06
C TYR A 30 10.45 8.59 0.18
N ALA A 31 9.82 7.90 -0.76
CA ALA A 31 8.78 8.47 -1.61
C ALA A 31 7.52 8.84 -0.81
N ASP A 32 7.10 7.98 0.13
CA ASP A 32 6.01 8.21 1.07
C ASP A 32 6.26 9.47 1.92
N ASP A 33 7.47 9.59 2.51
CA ASP A 33 7.87 10.77 3.31
C ASP A 33 7.85 12.08 2.49
N ILE A 34 8.13 12.03 1.17
CA ILE A 34 7.96 13.19 0.28
C ILE A 34 6.47 13.52 0.12
N ALA A 35 5.65 12.53 -0.20
CA ALA A 35 4.23 12.73 -0.44
C ALA A 35 3.49 13.27 0.80
N ASP A 36 3.88 12.81 1.99
CA ASP A 36 3.27 13.20 3.27
C ASP A 36 3.84 14.48 3.88
N ASN A 37 4.94 15.02 3.35
CA ASN A 37 5.61 16.18 3.95
C ASN A 37 4.73 17.45 3.90
N PRO A 38 4.26 17.97 5.05
CA PRO A 38 3.39 19.14 5.07
C PRO A 38 4.14 20.45 4.75
N LYS A 39 5.49 20.44 4.76
CA LYS A 39 6.32 21.62 4.48
C LYS A 39 6.61 21.79 2.99
N LEU A 40 6.33 20.78 2.16
CA LEU A 40 6.56 20.83 0.72
C LEU A 40 5.28 21.24 -0.02
N SER A 41 5.43 22.12 -1.01
CA SER A 41 4.35 22.37 -1.96
C SER A 41 4.07 21.12 -2.83
N MET A 42 2.87 21.04 -3.41
CA MET A 42 2.53 19.97 -4.37
C MET A 42 3.57 19.91 -5.51
N LYS A 43 3.98 21.06 -6.03
CA LYS A 43 4.99 21.15 -7.10
C LYS A 43 6.33 20.55 -6.66
N ASP A 44 6.81 20.88 -5.46
CA ASP A 44 8.09 20.37 -4.95
C ASP A 44 8.03 18.85 -4.69
N LYS A 45 6.89 18.34 -4.17
CA LYS A 45 6.67 16.90 -4.02
C LYS A 45 6.77 16.18 -5.36
N LEU A 46 6.08 16.69 -6.39
CA LEU A 46 6.10 16.09 -7.72
C LEU A 46 7.48 16.14 -8.38
N LEU A 47 8.22 17.23 -8.18
CA LEU A 47 9.60 17.35 -8.66
C LEU A 47 10.52 16.33 -7.99
N GLN A 48 10.47 16.19 -6.65
CA GLN A 48 11.30 15.22 -5.93
C GLN A 48 10.96 13.77 -6.28
N LEU A 49 9.67 13.43 -6.45
CA LEU A 49 9.26 12.10 -6.92
C LEU A 49 9.69 11.85 -8.37
N GLY A 50 9.70 12.90 -9.21
CA GLY A 50 10.24 12.85 -10.58
C GLY A 50 11.74 12.60 -10.59
N GLU A 51 12.51 13.30 -9.74
CA GLU A 51 13.96 13.11 -9.60
C GLU A 51 14.31 11.67 -9.22
N MET A 52 13.53 11.03 -8.31
CA MET A 52 13.74 9.62 -7.97
C MET A 52 13.58 8.70 -9.19
N GLU A 53 12.59 8.97 -10.05
CA GLU A 53 12.35 8.20 -11.26
C GLU A 53 13.46 8.47 -12.30
N ASP A 54 13.90 9.72 -12.46
CA ASP A 54 14.96 10.08 -13.40
C ASP A 54 16.31 9.44 -13.04
N ILE A 55 16.61 9.31 -11.74
CA ILE A 55 17.77 8.56 -11.25
C ILE A 55 17.61 7.06 -11.54
N LEU A 56 16.43 6.50 -11.31
CA LEU A 56 16.15 5.08 -11.56
C LEU A 56 16.37 4.71 -13.02
N TYR A 57 15.97 5.57 -13.95
CA TYR A 57 16.12 5.36 -15.39
C TYR A 57 17.41 5.96 -15.98
N GLU A 58 18.31 6.50 -15.15
CA GLU A 58 19.56 7.17 -15.57
C GLU A 58 19.34 8.32 -16.58
N ARG A 59 18.18 9.01 -16.48
CA ARG A 59 17.90 10.20 -17.29
C ARG A 59 18.73 11.42 -16.85
N ILE A 60 19.24 11.38 -15.61
CA ILE A 60 20.12 12.40 -15.03
C ILE A 60 21.34 11.76 -14.38
N ASP A 61 22.51 12.43 -14.48
CA ASP A 61 23.72 12.05 -13.73
C ASP A 61 23.67 12.61 -12.31
N TYR A 62 22.96 11.91 -11.43
CA TYR A 62 22.83 12.31 -10.04
C TYR A 62 24.14 12.13 -9.27
N LYS A 63 24.72 13.25 -8.77
CA LYS A 63 25.98 13.28 -8.00
C LYS A 63 25.78 13.45 -6.48
N GLY A 64 24.52 13.65 -6.04
CA GLY A 64 24.19 13.83 -4.64
C GLY A 64 24.30 12.55 -3.82
N ARG A 65 24.51 12.68 -2.50
CA ARG A 65 24.57 11.54 -1.58
C ARG A 65 23.20 11.02 -1.17
N LYS A 66 22.19 11.89 -1.10
CA LYS A 66 20.89 11.60 -0.50
C LYS A 66 20.12 10.48 -1.22
N LEU A 67 20.10 10.50 -2.56
CA LEU A 67 19.41 9.52 -3.42
C LEU A 67 20.36 8.53 -4.11
N ALA A 68 21.67 8.52 -3.74
CA ALA A 68 22.65 7.59 -4.33
C ALA A 68 22.22 6.12 -4.17
N PHE A 69 21.45 5.78 -3.15
CA PHE A 69 20.96 4.43 -2.92
C PHE A 69 20.05 3.93 -4.07
N ILE A 70 19.42 4.84 -4.85
CA ILE A 70 18.58 4.45 -6.00
C ILE A 70 19.45 3.83 -7.11
N LYS A 71 20.69 4.32 -7.32
CA LYS A 71 21.63 3.71 -8.27
C LYS A 71 21.99 2.28 -7.86
N THR A 72 22.18 2.04 -6.56
CA THR A 72 22.44 0.69 -6.04
C THR A 72 21.21 -0.20 -6.20
N LEU A 73 20.02 0.29 -5.82
CA LEU A 73 18.76 -0.43 -5.98
C LEU A 73 18.51 -0.80 -7.46
N ARG A 74 18.74 0.14 -8.38
CA ARG A 74 18.64 -0.11 -9.83
C ARG A 74 19.54 -1.26 -10.28
N ARG A 75 20.84 -1.23 -9.90
CA ARG A 75 21.79 -2.29 -10.24
C ARG A 75 21.33 -3.65 -9.71
N ASP A 76 20.85 -3.68 -8.45
CA ASP A 76 20.41 -4.91 -7.81
C ASP A 76 19.10 -5.43 -8.45
N PHE A 77 18.20 -4.54 -8.89
CA PHE A 77 17.00 -4.91 -9.67
C PHE A 77 17.36 -5.54 -11.02
N ILE A 78 18.36 -4.99 -11.72
CA ILE A 78 18.86 -5.57 -12.99
C ILE A 78 19.47 -6.94 -12.71
N GLY A 79 20.28 -7.08 -11.66
CA GLY A 79 20.93 -8.34 -11.28
C GLY A 79 19.95 -9.47 -10.97
N GLU A 80 18.81 -9.13 -10.37
CA GLU A 80 17.73 -10.08 -10.01
C GLU A 80 16.63 -10.14 -11.09
N ASN A 81 16.83 -9.54 -12.27
CA ASN A 81 15.87 -9.49 -13.38
C ASN A 81 14.47 -8.98 -12.96
N LEU A 82 14.42 -8.01 -12.05
CA LEU A 82 13.19 -7.41 -11.55
C LEU A 82 12.75 -6.22 -12.40
N SER A 83 11.44 -6.10 -12.63
CA SER A 83 10.87 -4.98 -13.37
C SER A 83 10.89 -3.69 -12.56
N PHE A 84 11.31 -2.59 -13.18
CA PHE A 84 11.22 -1.25 -12.57
C PHE A 84 9.78 -0.78 -12.34
N SER A 85 8.78 -1.40 -12.98
CA SER A 85 7.37 -1.12 -12.69
C SER A 85 7.03 -1.32 -11.21
N LEU A 86 7.72 -2.25 -10.52
CA LEU A 86 7.57 -2.47 -9.07
C LEU A 86 7.94 -1.23 -8.24
N LEU A 87 8.74 -0.32 -8.77
CA LEU A 87 9.14 0.94 -8.15
C LEU A 87 8.33 2.11 -8.68
N THR A 88 8.10 2.18 -10.00
CA THR A 88 7.41 3.32 -10.64
C THR A 88 5.90 3.32 -10.39
N ASP A 89 5.29 2.15 -10.18
CA ASP A 89 3.89 2.06 -9.75
C ASP A 89 3.71 2.74 -8.39
N LEU A 90 4.64 2.51 -7.43
CA LEU A 90 4.64 3.21 -6.14
C LEU A 90 4.75 4.74 -6.30
N LEU A 91 5.66 5.21 -7.18
CA LEU A 91 5.77 6.63 -7.46
C LEU A 91 4.48 7.22 -8.05
N THR A 92 3.76 6.43 -8.86
CA THR A 92 2.45 6.82 -9.40
C THR A 92 1.43 7.03 -8.28
N ALA A 93 1.36 6.11 -7.32
CA ALA A 93 0.50 6.26 -6.14
C ALA A 93 0.88 7.50 -5.31
N PHE A 94 2.15 7.67 -4.98
CA PHE A 94 2.61 8.82 -4.19
C PHE A 94 2.42 10.16 -4.89
N ARG A 95 2.45 10.20 -6.24
CA ARG A 95 2.06 11.40 -7.00
C ARG A 95 0.57 11.71 -6.89
N GLN A 96 -0.30 10.70 -6.78
CA GLN A 96 -1.72 10.92 -6.49
C GLN A 96 -1.92 11.46 -5.07
N ASP A 97 -1.22 10.89 -4.09
CA ASP A 97 -1.24 11.37 -2.72
C ASP A 97 -0.75 12.83 -2.61
N ALA A 98 0.34 13.18 -3.30
CA ALA A 98 0.84 14.55 -3.35
C ALA A 98 -0.17 15.54 -3.96
N ARG A 99 -1.05 15.10 -4.85
CA ARG A 99 -2.13 15.89 -5.46
C ARG A 99 -3.43 15.89 -4.65
N ASN A 100 -3.51 15.14 -3.55
CA ASN A 100 -4.75 14.87 -2.82
C ASN A 100 -5.87 14.40 -3.76
N TYR A 101 -5.56 13.40 -4.60
CA TYR A 101 -6.49 12.89 -5.59
C TYR A 101 -7.75 12.34 -4.91
N LYS A 102 -8.91 12.59 -5.52
CA LYS A 102 -10.20 12.11 -5.04
C LYS A 102 -10.67 10.96 -5.91
N TYR A 103 -11.11 9.91 -5.29
CA TYR A 103 -11.61 8.71 -5.95
C TYR A 103 -13.13 8.80 -6.08
N GLU A 104 -13.63 8.82 -7.30
CA GLU A 104 -15.08 8.91 -7.54
C GLU A 104 -15.76 7.56 -7.37
N THR A 105 -15.10 6.45 -7.73
CA THR A 105 -15.68 5.10 -7.71
C THR A 105 -14.79 4.09 -6.99
N TRP A 106 -15.41 2.97 -6.58
CA TRP A 106 -14.69 1.81 -6.03
C TRP A 106 -13.57 1.33 -6.96
N GLY A 107 -13.81 1.29 -8.29
CA GLY A 107 -12.79 0.88 -9.27
C GLY A 107 -11.54 1.77 -9.22
N GLN A 108 -11.71 3.09 -9.08
CA GLN A 108 -10.59 4.03 -8.97
C GLN A 108 -9.79 3.83 -7.66
N LEU A 109 -10.46 3.54 -6.53
CA LEU A 109 -9.77 3.19 -5.29
C LEU A 109 -8.98 1.89 -5.43
N VAL A 110 -9.58 0.85 -6.02
CA VAL A 110 -8.88 -0.42 -6.27
C VAL A 110 -7.66 -0.22 -7.17
N GLU A 111 -7.79 0.60 -8.21
CA GLU A 111 -6.67 0.92 -9.11
C GLU A 111 -5.54 1.67 -8.38
N TYR A 112 -5.87 2.65 -7.53
CA TYR A 112 -4.87 3.27 -6.65
C TYR A 112 -4.18 2.23 -5.75
N CYS A 113 -4.92 1.32 -5.14
CA CYS A 113 -4.34 0.26 -4.30
C CYS A 113 -3.45 -0.70 -5.10
N ARG A 114 -3.72 -0.90 -6.40
CA ARG A 114 -2.84 -1.64 -7.31
C ARG A 114 -1.51 -0.96 -7.53
N TRP A 115 -1.44 0.36 -7.44
CA TRP A 115 -0.18 1.11 -7.52
C TRP A 115 0.49 1.29 -6.15
N SER A 116 -0.28 1.47 -5.08
CA SER A 116 0.29 1.78 -3.75
C SER A 116 0.70 0.55 -2.93
N ALA A 117 0.05 -0.60 -3.14
CA ALA A 117 0.27 -1.80 -2.33
C ALA A 117 0.66 -3.05 -3.13
N ALA A 118 0.06 -3.29 -4.30
CA ALA A 118 0.34 -4.50 -5.07
C ALA A 118 1.81 -4.64 -5.53
N PRO A 119 2.58 -3.57 -5.84
CA PRO A 119 3.99 -3.69 -6.18
C PRO A 119 4.81 -4.35 -5.07
N VAL A 120 4.46 -4.12 -3.80
CA VAL A 120 5.15 -4.77 -2.65
C VAL A 120 4.94 -6.28 -2.68
N GLY A 121 3.71 -6.74 -2.86
CA GLY A 121 3.41 -8.17 -2.97
C GLY A 121 4.05 -8.82 -4.20
N ARG A 122 3.95 -8.17 -5.36
CA ARG A 122 4.58 -8.64 -6.60
C ARG A 122 6.11 -8.70 -6.50
N PHE A 123 6.73 -7.70 -5.85
CA PHE A 123 8.16 -7.71 -5.58
C PHE A 123 8.56 -8.93 -4.74
N MET A 124 7.83 -9.22 -3.66
CA MET A 124 8.10 -10.39 -2.83
C MET A 124 7.93 -11.70 -3.58
N LEU A 125 6.88 -11.83 -4.39
CA LEU A 125 6.64 -13.02 -5.22
C LEU A 125 7.74 -13.20 -6.29
N ALA A 126 8.09 -12.13 -7.01
CA ALA A 126 9.14 -12.15 -8.03
C ALA A 126 10.52 -12.48 -7.43
N LEU A 127 10.85 -11.89 -6.27
CA LEU A 127 12.10 -12.12 -5.57
C LEU A 127 12.27 -13.58 -5.10
N HIS A 128 11.18 -14.31 -4.92
CA HIS A 128 11.18 -15.74 -4.59
C HIS A 128 10.99 -16.65 -5.82
N ASP A 129 11.10 -16.09 -7.03
CA ASP A 129 10.90 -16.82 -8.29
C ASP A 129 9.57 -17.59 -8.35
N GLU A 130 8.51 -16.94 -7.85
CA GLU A 130 7.17 -17.52 -7.86
C GLU A 130 6.53 -17.41 -9.25
N ASN A 131 5.64 -18.36 -9.55
CA ASN A 131 4.94 -18.37 -10.84
C ASN A 131 4.09 -17.10 -11.02
N PRO A 132 4.05 -16.46 -12.21
CA PRO A 132 3.18 -15.31 -12.49
C PRO A 132 1.70 -15.53 -12.18
N SER A 133 1.20 -16.77 -12.14
CA SER A 133 -0.16 -17.10 -11.69
C SER A 133 -0.45 -16.66 -10.24
N THR A 134 0.59 -16.44 -9.42
CA THR A 134 0.46 -15.94 -8.05
C THR A 134 0.20 -14.43 -7.98
N TYR A 135 0.45 -13.68 -9.06
CA TYR A 135 0.40 -12.21 -9.03
C TYR A 135 -1.02 -11.67 -8.88
N LEU A 136 -2.01 -12.29 -9.51
CA LEU A 136 -3.40 -11.82 -9.40
C LEU A 136 -3.95 -12.00 -7.98
N PRO A 137 -3.91 -13.21 -7.38
CA PRO A 137 -4.34 -13.37 -5.98
C PRO A 137 -3.45 -12.62 -4.99
N GLY A 138 -2.16 -12.45 -5.26
CA GLY A 138 -1.27 -11.61 -4.46
C GLY A 138 -1.67 -10.13 -4.50
N THR A 139 -2.07 -9.63 -5.67
CA THR A 139 -2.62 -8.28 -5.83
C THR A 139 -3.91 -8.10 -5.04
N ALA A 140 -4.84 -9.07 -5.09
CA ALA A 140 -6.08 -9.04 -4.33
C ALA A 140 -5.82 -8.94 -2.82
N LEU A 141 -4.85 -9.71 -2.30
CA LEU A 141 -4.43 -9.61 -0.89
C LEU A 141 -3.89 -8.23 -0.53
N CYS A 142 -3.00 -7.68 -1.36
CA CYS A 142 -2.42 -6.36 -1.11
C CYS A 142 -3.47 -5.24 -1.15
N VAL A 143 -4.41 -5.30 -2.09
CA VAL A 143 -5.55 -4.35 -2.17
C VAL A 143 -6.43 -4.47 -0.92
N ALA A 144 -6.75 -5.69 -0.48
CA ALA A 144 -7.53 -5.90 0.74
C ALA A 144 -6.86 -5.29 1.97
N LEU A 145 -5.55 -5.53 2.14
CA LEU A 145 -4.75 -4.97 3.23
C LEU A 145 -4.71 -3.44 3.18
N GLN A 146 -4.53 -2.85 1.99
CA GLN A 146 -4.46 -1.41 1.83
C GLN A 146 -5.79 -0.72 2.17
N ILE A 147 -6.92 -1.29 1.73
CA ILE A 147 -8.23 -0.75 2.08
C ILE A 147 -8.50 -0.86 3.58
N GLN A 148 -8.06 -1.95 4.24
CA GLN A 148 -8.14 -2.04 5.71
C GLN A 148 -7.30 -0.95 6.39
N ASN A 149 -6.09 -0.67 5.90
CA ASN A 149 -5.26 0.41 6.42
C ASN A 149 -5.95 1.76 6.26
N HIS A 150 -6.56 2.05 5.10
CA HIS A 150 -7.32 3.29 4.90
C HIS A 150 -8.52 3.42 5.85
N LEU A 151 -9.17 2.32 6.22
CA LEU A 151 -10.21 2.34 7.24
C LEU A 151 -9.65 2.59 8.65
N GLN A 152 -8.49 2.00 8.98
CA GLN A 152 -7.83 2.22 10.28
C GLN A 152 -7.31 3.66 10.44
N ASP A 153 -6.79 4.23 9.36
CA ASP A 153 -6.17 5.55 9.35
C ASP A 153 -7.15 6.65 8.91
N LEU A 154 -8.44 6.32 8.74
CA LEU A 154 -9.48 7.19 8.15
C LEU A 154 -9.51 8.60 8.76
N LYS A 155 -9.50 8.68 10.10
CA LYS A 155 -9.50 9.96 10.82
C LYS A 155 -8.19 10.71 10.67
N TYR A 156 -7.07 10.00 10.72
CA TYR A 156 -5.74 10.58 10.54
C TYR A 156 -5.59 11.17 9.14
N ASP A 157 -5.95 10.39 8.11
CA ASP A 157 -5.86 10.79 6.71
C ASP A 157 -6.74 12.01 6.43
N ALA A 158 -8.00 11.99 6.88
CA ALA A 158 -8.92 13.09 6.67
C ALA A 158 -8.53 14.36 7.45
N LYS A 159 -8.08 14.22 8.70
CA LYS A 159 -7.80 15.36 9.59
C LYS A 159 -6.45 16.00 9.37
N LEU A 160 -5.39 15.17 9.22
CA LEU A 160 -4.01 15.63 9.16
C LEU A 160 -3.47 15.71 7.73
N LEU A 161 -3.69 14.68 6.91
CA LEU A 161 -3.21 14.65 5.53
C LEU A 161 -4.17 15.33 4.54
N LYS A 162 -5.41 15.61 4.98
CA LYS A 162 -6.50 16.13 4.12
C LYS A 162 -6.82 15.21 2.94
N ARG A 163 -6.63 13.91 3.12
CA ARG A 163 -6.88 12.87 2.13
C ARG A 163 -8.13 12.08 2.47
N VAL A 164 -8.90 11.72 1.45
CA VAL A 164 -10.08 10.86 1.57
C VAL A 164 -9.99 9.77 0.52
N TYR A 165 -9.75 8.54 0.97
CA TYR A 165 -9.64 7.38 0.07
C TYR A 165 -11.01 6.72 -0.20
N ILE A 166 -12.02 6.99 0.64
CA ILE A 166 -13.37 6.45 0.41
C ILE A 166 -13.95 7.08 -0.86
N PRO A 167 -14.49 6.26 -1.80
CA PRO A 167 -15.07 6.75 -3.04
C PRO A 167 -16.23 7.70 -2.82
N ALA A 168 -16.30 8.76 -3.65
CA ALA A 168 -17.31 9.81 -3.53
C ALA A 168 -18.73 9.28 -3.78
N ASP A 169 -18.90 8.34 -4.72
CA ASP A 169 -20.17 7.66 -4.98
C ASP A 169 -20.68 6.92 -3.74
N MET A 170 -19.80 6.21 -3.04
CA MET A 170 -20.15 5.48 -1.81
C MET A 170 -20.47 6.45 -0.65
N LEU A 171 -19.68 7.53 -0.49
CA LEU A 171 -19.99 8.57 0.50
C LEU A 171 -21.40 9.14 0.28
N LYS A 172 -21.75 9.44 -0.98
CA LYS A 172 -23.05 9.97 -1.38
C LYS A 172 -24.17 8.94 -1.14
N GLU A 173 -23.98 7.70 -1.55
CA GLU A 173 -24.96 6.61 -1.41
C GLU A 173 -25.35 6.40 0.04
N TYR A 174 -24.38 6.44 0.97
CA TYR A 174 -24.62 6.22 2.40
C TYR A 174 -24.90 7.52 3.17
N GLY A 175 -24.94 8.67 2.50
CA GLY A 175 -25.21 9.97 3.14
C GLY A 175 -24.12 10.43 4.12
N VAL A 176 -22.87 9.99 3.92
CA VAL A 176 -21.71 10.36 4.73
C VAL A 176 -21.06 11.62 4.16
N LYS A 177 -20.86 12.63 4.98
CA LYS A 177 -20.16 13.86 4.58
C LYS A 177 -18.68 13.74 4.92
N VAL A 178 -17.80 14.30 4.10
CA VAL A 178 -16.33 14.27 4.32
C VAL A 178 -15.95 14.77 5.72
N ARG A 179 -16.66 15.79 6.25
CA ARG A 179 -16.44 16.28 7.62
C ARG A 179 -16.67 15.22 8.70
N ASP A 180 -17.57 14.27 8.45
CA ASP A 180 -17.93 13.22 9.41
C ASP A 180 -16.78 12.24 9.65
N LEU A 181 -15.85 12.13 8.68
CA LEU A 181 -14.63 11.30 8.77
C LEU A 181 -13.62 11.83 9.81
N SER A 182 -13.78 13.05 10.27
CA SER A 182 -12.92 13.69 11.29
C SER A 182 -13.56 13.76 12.68
N ASN A 183 -14.76 13.21 12.86
CA ASN A 183 -15.46 13.15 14.13
C ASN A 183 -14.75 12.24 15.15
N ASP A 184 -15.16 12.28 16.41
CA ASP A 184 -14.61 11.42 17.47
C ASP A 184 -15.29 10.05 17.53
N ARG A 185 -16.45 9.90 16.88
CA ARG A 185 -17.25 8.67 16.81
C ARG A 185 -17.86 8.49 15.42
N GLU A 186 -18.04 7.24 15.03
CA GLU A 186 -18.77 6.90 13.82
C GLU A 186 -20.24 7.34 13.92
N THR A 187 -20.75 7.89 12.81
CA THR A 187 -22.20 8.02 12.62
C THR A 187 -22.80 6.68 12.19
N PRO A 188 -24.10 6.44 12.37
CA PRO A 188 -24.77 5.24 11.86
C PRO A 188 -24.56 5.05 10.35
N GLN A 189 -24.54 6.14 9.57
CA GLN A 189 -24.28 6.14 8.13
C GLN A 189 -22.85 5.68 7.80
N LEU A 190 -21.85 6.21 8.53
CA LEU A 190 -20.45 5.78 8.35
C LEU A 190 -20.27 4.32 8.74
N SER A 191 -20.94 3.84 9.78
CA SER A 191 -20.90 2.42 10.16
C SER A 191 -21.48 1.52 9.07
N GLN A 192 -22.57 1.93 8.40
CA GLN A 192 -23.15 1.19 7.27
C GLN A 192 -22.20 1.19 6.05
N LEU A 193 -21.65 2.36 5.70
CA LEU A 193 -20.66 2.50 4.64
C LEU A 193 -19.43 1.60 4.89
N LYS A 194 -18.89 1.60 6.11
CA LYS A 194 -17.78 0.74 6.52
C LYS A 194 -18.11 -0.74 6.29
N LYS A 195 -19.31 -1.20 6.68
CA LYS A 195 -19.74 -2.59 6.45
C LYS A 195 -19.78 -2.93 4.95
N ALA A 196 -20.29 -2.02 4.11
CA ALA A 196 -20.31 -2.21 2.67
C ALA A 196 -18.90 -2.31 2.07
N ILE A 197 -17.97 -1.46 2.51
CA ILE A 197 -16.55 -1.55 2.12
C ILE A 197 -15.95 -2.89 2.56
N LEU A 198 -16.17 -3.30 3.81
CA LEU A 198 -15.65 -4.56 4.34
C LEU A 198 -16.22 -5.79 3.63
N GLN A 199 -17.46 -5.72 3.13
CA GLN A 199 -18.03 -6.78 2.29
C GLN A 199 -17.27 -6.91 0.96
N LYS A 200 -16.89 -5.79 0.33
CA LYS A 200 -16.05 -5.80 -0.88
C LYS A 200 -14.63 -6.33 -0.58
N VAL A 201 -14.05 -5.98 0.58
CA VAL A 201 -12.76 -6.52 1.06
C VAL A 201 -12.82 -8.03 1.24
N ARG A 202 -13.95 -8.59 1.74
CA ARG A 202 -14.13 -10.06 1.82
C ARG A 202 -14.07 -10.73 0.45
N GLY A 203 -14.60 -10.09 -0.60
CA GLY A 203 -14.46 -10.56 -1.98
C GLY A 203 -12.99 -10.68 -2.40
N LEU A 204 -12.19 -9.65 -2.14
CA LEU A 204 -10.74 -9.65 -2.42
C LEU A 204 -9.99 -10.73 -1.62
N ILE A 205 -10.35 -10.92 -0.35
CA ILE A 205 -9.76 -11.98 0.49
C ILE A 205 -10.07 -13.36 -0.12
N LYS A 206 -11.30 -13.60 -0.56
CA LYS A 206 -11.69 -14.86 -1.21
C LYS A 206 -10.87 -15.13 -2.48
N GLU A 207 -10.61 -14.11 -3.29
CA GLU A 207 -9.72 -14.22 -4.46
C GLU A 207 -8.28 -14.57 -4.05
N ALA A 208 -7.82 -14.08 -2.89
CA ALA A 208 -6.47 -14.31 -2.38
C ALA A 208 -6.29 -15.66 -1.66
N GLU A 209 -7.37 -16.36 -1.26
CA GLU A 209 -7.31 -17.59 -0.47
C GLU A 209 -6.52 -18.72 -1.14
N ILE A 210 -6.48 -18.74 -2.48
CA ILE A 210 -5.71 -19.74 -3.23
C ILE A 210 -4.20 -19.53 -3.12
N LEU A 211 -3.75 -18.33 -2.78
CA LEU A 211 -2.34 -17.94 -2.87
C LEU A 211 -1.38 -18.88 -2.11
N PRO A 212 -1.63 -19.28 -0.84
CA PRO A 212 -0.74 -20.20 -0.14
C PRO A 212 -0.64 -21.58 -0.80
N SER A 213 -1.66 -22.03 -1.54
CA SER A 213 -1.65 -23.35 -2.19
C SER A 213 -0.84 -23.39 -3.48
N ILE A 214 -0.67 -22.24 -4.16
CA ILE A 214 0.02 -22.13 -5.45
C ILE A 214 1.45 -21.57 -5.35
N VAL A 215 1.84 -21.03 -4.20
CA VAL A 215 3.21 -20.54 -3.93
C VAL A 215 4.14 -21.72 -3.69
N LYS A 216 5.32 -21.74 -4.37
CA LYS A 216 6.33 -22.80 -4.28
C LYS A 216 7.13 -22.71 -2.97
N SER A 217 7.57 -21.50 -2.59
CA SER A 217 8.38 -21.28 -1.40
C SER A 217 7.61 -21.63 -0.12
N ARG A 218 8.09 -22.63 0.62
CA ARG A 218 7.47 -23.07 1.89
C ARG A 218 7.37 -21.94 2.93
N ARG A 219 8.42 -21.11 3.02
CA ARG A 219 8.47 -19.99 3.96
C ARG A 219 7.45 -18.93 3.60
N LEU A 220 7.41 -18.53 2.30
CA LEU A 220 6.47 -17.54 1.80
C LEU A 220 5.01 -18.07 1.93
N ARG A 221 4.78 -19.36 1.68
CA ARG A 221 3.47 -20.00 1.89
C ARG A 221 2.97 -19.83 3.32
N MET A 222 3.83 -20.12 4.31
CA MET A 222 3.49 -19.98 5.72
C MET A 222 3.19 -18.52 6.08
N GLU A 223 4.02 -17.59 5.60
CA GLU A 223 3.84 -16.15 5.80
C GLU A 223 2.52 -15.66 5.23
N LEU A 224 2.21 -16.02 3.98
CA LEU A 224 0.96 -15.67 3.32
C LEU A 224 -0.27 -16.25 4.05
N GLY A 225 -0.18 -17.47 4.58
CA GLY A 225 -1.24 -18.05 5.40
C GLY A 225 -1.51 -17.25 6.67
N VAL A 226 -0.43 -16.79 7.34
CA VAL A 226 -0.55 -15.91 8.51
C VAL A 226 -1.14 -14.56 8.13
N ILE A 227 -0.67 -13.93 7.05
CA ILE A 227 -1.17 -12.63 6.58
C ILE A 227 -2.66 -12.74 6.24
N LEU A 228 -3.09 -13.76 5.50
CA LEU A 228 -4.51 -14.00 5.20
C LEU A 228 -5.35 -14.13 6.46
N SER A 229 -4.88 -14.92 7.43
CA SER A 229 -5.58 -15.11 8.69
C SER A 229 -5.72 -13.79 9.46
N LEU A 230 -4.65 -12.99 9.54
CA LEU A 230 -4.67 -11.67 10.17
C LEU A 230 -5.59 -10.70 9.43
N THR A 231 -5.63 -10.75 8.08
CA THR A 231 -6.52 -9.94 7.25
C THR A 231 -7.98 -10.23 7.56
N VAL A 232 -8.36 -11.52 7.70
CA VAL A 232 -9.71 -11.94 8.09
C VAL A 232 -10.06 -11.46 9.52
N ILE A 233 -9.12 -11.60 10.46
CA ILE A 233 -9.31 -11.14 11.84
C ILE A 233 -9.51 -9.62 11.87
N MET A 234 -8.75 -8.88 11.07
CA MET A 234 -8.85 -7.42 10.98
C MET A 234 -10.21 -6.98 10.43
N VAL A 235 -10.75 -7.66 9.40
CA VAL A 235 -12.12 -7.39 8.94
C VAL A 235 -13.13 -7.49 10.09
N LYS A 236 -13.08 -8.58 10.86
CA LYS A 236 -13.99 -8.79 12.01
C LYS A 236 -13.81 -7.72 13.09
N LYS A 237 -12.58 -7.27 13.31
CA LYS A 237 -12.25 -6.23 14.27
C LYS A 237 -12.79 -4.86 13.82
N LEU A 238 -12.59 -4.51 12.53
CA LEU A 238 -13.10 -3.28 11.95
C LEU A 238 -14.64 -3.25 11.91
N GLU A 239 -15.30 -4.39 11.66
CA GLU A 239 -16.79 -4.45 11.68
C GLU A 239 -17.37 -4.11 13.05
N LYS A 240 -16.72 -4.57 14.12
CA LYS A 240 -17.19 -4.37 15.50
C LYS A 240 -16.73 -3.05 16.11
N GLY A 241 -15.57 -2.55 15.67
CA GLY A 241 -14.96 -1.36 16.24
C GLY A 241 -15.43 -0.07 15.57
N ASP A 242 -15.24 1.04 16.28
CA ASP A 242 -15.43 2.39 15.78
C ASP A 242 -14.10 2.88 15.18
N VAL A 243 -14.02 3.02 13.84
CA VAL A 243 -12.77 3.42 13.15
C VAL A 243 -12.35 4.87 13.43
N LEU A 244 -13.21 5.67 14.03
CA LEU A 244 -12.88 7.05 14.45
C LEU A 244 -12.43 7.13 15.91
N ALA A 245 -12.68 6.09 16.72
CA ALA A 245 -12.18 6.01 18.08
C ALA A 245 -10.65 5.79 18.09
N LYS A 246 -9.97 6.26 19.15
CA LYS A 246 -8.49 6.32 19.23
C LYS A 246 -7.75 4.97 19.12
N GLU A 247 -8.44 3.83 19.13
CA GLU A 247 -7.78 2.50 19.22
C GLU A 247 -8.51 1.42 18.42
N ILE A 248 -8.21 1.35 17.11
CA ILE A 248 -8.23 0.07 16.39
C ILE A 248 -6.78 -0.23 15.97
N LYS A 249 -5.94 -0.57 16.93
CA LYS A 249 -4.59 -1.12 16.68
C LYS A 249 -4.59 -2.63 16.80
#